data_183799678a597712c5895a204b7ccffe
#
_entry.id   183799678a597712c5895a204b7ccffe
#
_cell.length_a   1.000
_cell.length_b   1.000
_cell.length_c   1.000
_cell.angle_alpha   90.00
_cell.angle_beta   90.00
_cell.angle_gamma   90.00
#
_symmetry.space_group_name_H-M   'P 1'
#
loop_
_entity.id
_entity.type
_entity.pdbx_description
1 polymer ?
#
loop_
_entity_poly.entity_id
_entity_poly.type
_entity_poly.pdbx_seq_one_letter_code
_entity_poly.pdbx_strand_id
1 'polypeptide(L)'
;MNFIYKTYFYEEDIQINSPVINKVRKVVNDSCVVVYVGESSNLAFKESENDKRHISEMISSFFPSLKFGDISKEACHAGIYYTLLRTIPENSSIKTIIVTMNLRSFDADWIYSKLETPLQKSMVLLKPYPPLFNRLLLSFRGYDIKNDKEREKQVKSHWKREKLFFPYEFHVNNAYDWDTYLCNTGVKNPDGTYNQGLTELGCHYIKTYAFQIDTNNNPRIKDFDNIVLLAKKNHWNLVFNLLGENIQRAAELTGKEVVYLIKQNRDLLVKRYNKNGVIVVDNLETVNNDQYLDVNWTSEHYGEIGRNAVAKIVADSLRKIYPKEYVDISK
;
A
#
# COMPACT_ATOMS: atom_id res chain seq x y z
N MET A 1 -38.72 -3.25 0.29
CA MET A 1 -37.80 -2.69 -0.74
C MET A 1 -36.38 -3.24 -0.63
N ASN A 2 -35.71 -3.23 0.53
CA ASN A 2 -34.32 -3.75 0.66
C ASN A 2 -34.20 -5.23 0.23
N PHE A 3 -35.17 -6.09 0.57
CA PHE A 3 -35.21 -7.49 0.15
C PHE A 3 -35.29 -7.63 -1.37
N ILE A 4 -36.19 -6.90 -2.03
CA ILE A 4 -36.34 -6.90 -3.49
C ILE A 4 -35.04 -6.47 -4.16
N TYR A 5 -34.44 -5.36 -3.70
CA TYR A 5 -33.18 -4.89 -4.25
C TYR A 5 -32.06 -5.95 -4.08
N LYS A 6 -31.91 -6.52 -2.89
CA LYS A 6 -30.89 -7.53 -2.60
C LYS A 6 -31.06 -8.79 -3.48
N THR A 7 -32.32 -9.19 -3.76
CA THR A 7 -32.60 -10.42 -4.51
C THR A 7 -32.43 -10.27 -6.01
N TYR A 8 -32.80 -9.11 -6.58
CA TYR A 8 -32.93 -8.97 -8.04
C TYR A 8 -31.91 -8.03 -8.68
N PHE A 9 -31.33 -7.08 -7.94
CA PHE A 9 -30.49 -6.02 -8.51
C PHE A 9 -29.10 -5.91 -7.91
N TYR A 10 -28.90 -6.37 -6.66
CA TYR A 10 -27.66 -6.16 -5.92
C TYR A 10 -26.45 -6.77 -6.63
N GLU A 11 -26.61 -7.97 -7.17
CA GLU A 11 -25.50 -8.67 -7.81
C GLU A 11 -25.05 -7.98 -9.11
N GLU A 12 -25.99 -7.48 -9.91
CA GLU A 12 -25.68 -6.69 -11.11
C GLU A 12 -24.95 -5.40 -10.73
N ASP A 13 -25.43 -4.68 -9.72
CA ASP A 13 -24.78 -3.48 -9.22
C ASP A 13 -23.35 -3.75 -8.70
N ILE A 14 -23.14 -4.89 -8.04
CA ILE A 14 -21.80 -5.34 -7.60
C ILE A 14 -20.89 -5.56 -8.79
N GLN A 15 -21.32 -6.25 -9.83
CA GLN A 15 -20.51 -6.53 -11.02
C GLN A 15 -20.10 -5.23 -11.73
N ILE A 16 -21.00 -4.25 -11.79
CA ILE A 16 -20.76 -2.97 -12.47
C ILE A 16 -19.85 -2.06 -11.63
N ASN A 17 -20.12 -1.94 -10.32
CA ASN A 17 -19.51 -0.88 -9.49
C ASN A 17 -18.40 -1.37 -8.56
N SER A 18 -18.40 -2.65 -8.19
CA SER A 18 -17.49 -3.25 -7.20
C SER A 18 -16.85 -4.56 -7.68
N PRO A 19 -16.40 -4.67 -8.96
CA PRO A 19 -15.96 -5.95 -9.54
C PRO A 19 -14.77 -6.57 -8.82
N VAL A 20 -13.99 -5.79 -8.06
CA VAL A 20 -12.87 -6.28 -7.24
C VAL A 20 -13.30 -7.32 -6.20
N ILE A 21 -14.56 -7.34 -5.77
CA ILE A 21 -15.09 -8.36 -4.87
C ILE A 21 -15.02 -9.77 -5.47
N ASN A 22 -15.00 -9.88 -6.80
CA ASN A 22 -14.91 -11.18 -7.47
C ASN A 22 -13.55 -11.85 -7.23
N LYS A 23 -12.47 -11.05 -6.99
CA LYS A 23 -11.19 -11.59 -6.53
C LYS A 23 -11.34 -12.25 -5.14
N VAL A 24 -12.08 -11.63 -4.21
CA VAL A 24 -12.37 -12.21 -2.90
C VAL A 24 -13.20 -13.48 -3.05
N ARG A 25 -14.25 -13.45 -3.86
CA ARG A 25 -15.10 -14.63 -4.12
C ARG A 25 -14.28 -15.76 -4.72
N LYS A 26 -13.40 -15.45 -5.67
CA LYS A 26 -12.53 -16.44 -6.30
C LYS A 26 -11.63 -17.13 -5.27
N VAL A 27 -10.90 -16.40 -4.44
CA VAL A 27 -10.00 -17.01 -3.46
C VAL A 27 -10.74 -17.86 -2.42
N VAL A 28 -11.98 -17.51 -2.07
CA VAL A 28 -12.84 -18.30 -1.20
C VAL A 28 -13.31 -19.57 -1.90
N ASN A 29 -13.82 -19.47 -3.13
CA ASN A 29 -14.31 -20.61 -3.91
C ASN A 29 -13.21 -21.60 -4.27
N ASP A 30 -12.01 -21.09 -4.58
CA ASP A 30 -10.83 -21.91 -4.86
C ASP A 30 -10.24 -22.57 -3.58
N SER A 31 -10.82 -22.27 -2.41
CA SER A 31 -10.36 -22.78 -1.11
C SER A 31 -8.88 -22.44 -0.86
N CYS A 32 -8.48 -21.20 -1.16
CA CYS A 32 -7.13 -20.73 -0.88
C CYS A 32 -6.82 -20.77 0.61
N VAL A 33 -5.59 -21.15 0.96
CA VAL A 33 -5.07 -21.20 2.34
C VAL A 33 -4.32 -19.93 2.68
N VAL A 34 -3.55 -19.38 1.72
CA VAL A 34 -2.80 -18.15 1.83
C VAL A 34 -3.34 -17.15 0.82
N VAL A 35 -3.60 -15.93 1.26
CA VAL A 35 -4.09 -14.85 0.37
C VAL A 35 -3.19 -13.64 0.48
N TYR A 36 -2.71 -13.19 -0.67
CA TYR A 36 -1.99 -11.93 -0.81
C TYR A 36 -2.99 -10.81 -1.11
N VAL A 37 -2.88 -9.69 -0.40
CA VAL A 37 -3.72 -8.50 -0.57
C VAL A 37 -2.80 -7.32 -0.83
N GLY A 38 -2.87 -6.77 -2.04
CA GLY A 38 -1.90 -5.78 -2.48
C GLY A 38 -2.45 -4.71 -3.43
N GLU A 39 -1.52 -3.94 -3.94
CA GLU A 39 -1.76 -2.86 -4.88
C GLU A 39 -0.89 -3.03 -6.14
N SER A 40 -0.57 -1.95 -6.87
CA SER A 40 0.19 -2.01 -8.12
C SER A 40 1.60 -2.59 -7.98
N SER A 41 2.24 -2.50 -6.81
CA SER A 41 3.55 -3.11 -6.56
C SER A 41 3.57 -4.62 -6.79
N ASN A 42 2.44 -5.30 -6.48
CA ASN A 42 2.31 -6.73 -6.79
C ASN A 42 2.16 -7.01 -8.29
N LEU A 43 1.57 -6.08 -9.03
CA LEU A 43 1.11 -6.29 -10.42
C LEU A 43 2.12 -5.79 -11.47
N ALA A 44 3.02 -4.87 -11.09
CA ALA A 44 3.90 -4.17 -12.02
C ALA A 44 5.04 -5.07 -12.54
N PHE A 45 5.27 -5.02 -13.86
CA PHE A 45 6.42 -5.61 -14.55
C PHE A 45 6.67 -4.85 -15.86
N LYS A 46 7.85 -5.01 -16.46
CA LYS A 46 8.11 -4.55 -17.83
C LYS A 46 7.83 -5.67 -18.83
N GLU A 47 7.27 -5.32 -19.98
CA GLU A 47 7.01 -6.27 -21.05
C GLU A 47 8.26 -6.99 -21.57
N SER A 48 9.43 -6.35 -21.43
CA SER A 48 10.74 -6.90 -21.83
C SER A 48 11.34 -7.88 -20.84
N GLU A 49 10.75 -8.06 -19.64
CA GLU A 49 11.25 -9.01 -18.64
C GLU A 49 10.94 -10.46 -19.00
N ASN A 50 11.81 -11.37 -18.59
CA ASN A 50 11.62 -12.81 -18.82
C ASN A 50 10.57 -13.39 -17.85
N ASP A 51 10.63 -12.99 -16.58
CA ASP A 51 9.67 -13.41 -15.56
C ASP A 51 8.70 -12.26 -15.25
N LYS A 52 7.48 -12.41 -15.74
CA LYS A 52 6.39 -11.44 -15.56
C LYS A 52 5.45 -11.80 -14.42
N ARG A 53 5.82 -12.80 -13.62
CA ARG A 53 5.00 -13.19 -12.47
C ARG A 53 4.86 -12.04 -11.49
N HIS A 54 3.69 -11.95 -10.88
CA HIS A 54 3.43 -11.06 -9.75
C HIS A 54 4.23 -11.51 -8.51
N ILE A 55 4.48 -10.62 -7.56
CA ILE A 55 5.15 -10.95 -6.29
C ILE A 55 4.41 -12.09 -5.58
N SER A 56 3.08 -12.05 -5.56
CA SER A 56 2.23 -13.10 -4.97
C SER A 56 2.44 -14.48 -5.64
N GLU A 57 2.63 -14.53 -6.96
CA GLU A 57 2.90 -15.76 -7.70
C GLU A 57 4.32 -16.28 -7.45
N MET A 58 5.29 -15.36 -7.35
CA MET A 58 6.67 -15.71 -6.98
C MET A 58 6.72 -16.28 -5.55
N ILE A 59 6.00 -15.68 -4.58
CA ILE A 59 5.88 -16.24 -3.21
C ILE A 59 5.25 -17.63 -3.26
N SER A 60 4.17 -17.80 -4.01
CA SER A 60 3.46 -19.09 -4.16
C SER A 60 4.39 -20.20 -4.67
N SER A 61 5.35 -19.88 -5.53
CA SER A 61 6.30 -20.86 -6.07
C SER A 61 7.15 -21.55 -5.01
N PHE A 62 7.38 -20.91 -3.85
CA PHE A 62 8.06 -21.51 -2.69
C PHE A 62 7.18 -22.50 -1.91
N PHE A 63 5.86 -22.56 -2.18
CA PHE A 63 4.90 -23.39 -1.46
C PHE A 63 3.96 -24.12 -2.43
N PRO A 64 4.48 -25.00 -3.29
CA PRO A 64 3.70 -25.58 -4.38
C PRO A 64 2.52 -26.48 -3.92
N SER A 65 2.53 -26.93 -2.67
CA SER A 65 1.44 -27.70 -2.06
C SER A 65 0.33 -26.86 -1.46
N LEU A 66 0.52 -25.54 -1.30
CA LEU A 66 -0.48 -24.63 -0.76
C LEU A 66 -1.24 -23.91 -1.88
N LYS A 67 -2.54 -23.74 -1.68
CA LYS A 67 -3.35 -22.92 -2.56
C LYS A 67 -3.21 -21.44 -2.17
N PHE A 68 -2.60 -20.67 -3.06
CA PHE A 68 -2.47 -19.21 -2.92
C PHE A 68 -3.54 -18.49 -3.72
N GLY A 69 -3.99 -17.35 -3.19
CA GLY A 69 -4.88 -16.43 -3.88
C GLY A 69 -4.34 -15.00 -3.86
N ASP A 70 -4.79 -14.18 -4.80
CA ASP A 70 -4.42 -12.77 -4.92
C ASP A 70 -5.65 -11.87 -4.98
N ILE A 71 -5.65 -10.84 -4.14
CA ILE A 71 -6.65 -9.76 -4.09
C ILE A 71 -5.91 -8.43 -4.26
N SER A 72 -5.21 -8.25 -5.38
CA SER A 72 -4.52 -6.98 -5.66
C SER A 72 -5.35 -6.10 -6.58
N LYS A 73 -5.34 -4.80 -6.33
CA LYS A 73 -5.95 -3.77 -7.15
C LYS A 73 -5.09 -2.50 -7.04
N GLU A 74 -4.82 -1.88 -8.18
CA GLU A 74 -4.06 -0.63 -8.27
C GLU A 74 -4.56 0.45 -7.31
N ALA A 75 -3.62 1.23 -6.79
CA ALA A 75 -3.83 2.33 -5.86
C ALA A 75 -4.54 1.97 -4.54
N CYS A 76 -4.73 0.68 -4.23
CA CYS A 76 -5.36 0.26 -2.99
C CYS A 76 -4.50 0.58 -1.76
N HIS A 77 -5.16 0.71 -0.64
CA HIS A 77 -4.58 0.97 0.66
C HIS A 77 -5.33 0.21 1.76
N ALA A 78 -4.84 0.26 3.00
CA ALA A 78 -5.36 -0.52 4.13
C ALA A 78 -6.87 -0.42 4.35
N GLY A 79 -7.50 0.74 4.14
CA GLY A 79 -8.95 0.91 4.27
C GLY A 79 -9.76 0.13 3.23
N ILE A 80 -9.21 0.02 2.02
CA ILE A 80 -9.80 -0.80 0.95
C ILE A 80 -9.58 -2.28 1.27
N TYR A 81 -8.37 -2.67 1.70
CA TYR A 81 -8.06 -4.04 2.12
C TYR A 81 -8.98 -4.50 3.24
N TYR A 82 -9.15 -3.69 4.27
CA TYR A 82 -10.06 -4.00 5.38
C TYR A 82 -11.49 -4.22 4.88
N THR A 83 -11.98 -3.37 3.97
CA THR A 83 -13.33 -3.50 3.41
C THR A 83 -13.51 -4.81 2.64
N LEU A 84 -12.51 -5.22 1.86
CA LEU A 84 -12.53 -6.48 1.11
C LEU A 84 -12.41 -7.69 2.04
N LEU A 85 -11.42 -7.69 2.93
CA LEU A 85 -11.16 -8.79 3.86
C LEU A 85 -12.36 -9.10 4.77
N ARG A 86 -13.11 -8.08 5.16
CA ARG A 86 -14.33 -8.23 5.98
C ARG A 86 -15.45 -8.99 5.28
N THR A 87 -15.41 -9.12 3.94
CA THR A 87 -16.40 -9.89 3.17
C THR A 87 -16.07 -11.38 3.11
N ILE A 88 -14.90 -11.81 3.58
CA ILE A 88 -14.50 -13.21 3.64
C ILE A 88 -15.33 -13.93 4.71
N PRO A 89 -15.99 -15.06 4.38
CA PRO A 89 -16.75 -15.84 5.35
C PRO A 89 -15.84 -16.41 6.45
N GLU A 90 -16.33 -16.45 7.69
CA GLU A 90 -15.59 -16.99 8.85
C GLU A 90 -15.19 -18.47 8.69
N ASN A 91 -16.00 -19.24 7.96
CA ASN A 91 -15.74 -20.66 7.69
C ASN A 91 -14.90 -20.92 6.42
N SER A 92 -14.23 -19.90 5.88
CA SER A 92 -13.34 -20.06 4.72
C SER A 92 -12.11 -20.92 5.05
N SER A 93 -11.46 -21.47 4.03
CA SER A 93 -10.20 -22.22 4.15
C SER A 93 -8.98 -21.36 4.45
N ILE A 94 -9.14 -20.04 4.42
CA ILE A 94 -8.05 -19.08 4.56
C ILE A 94 -7.47 -19.12 5.96
N LYS A 95 -6.14 -19.29 6.05
CA LYS A 95 -5.38 -19.36 7.32
C LYS A 95 -4.36 -18.24 7.45
N THR A 96 -3.88 -17.70 6.34
CA THR A 96 -2.85 -16.66 6.34
C THR A 96 -3.23 -15.56 5.35
N ILE A 97 -3.12 -14.33 5.83
CA ILE A 97 -3.28 -13.12 5.00
C ILE A 97 -1.95 -12.37 4.97
N ILE A 98 -1.45 -12.10 3.76
CA ILE A 98 -0.31 -11.22 3.53
C ILE A 98 -0.88 -9.89 3.03
N VAL A 99 -0.59 -8.79 3.72
CA VAL A 99 -1.08 -7.47 3.34
C VAL A 99 0.09 -6.56 3.02
N THR A 100 0.05 -5.94 1.87
CA THR A 100 1.01 -4.92 1.48
C THR A 100 0.91 -3.69 2.40
N MET A 101 2.04 -3.25 2.92
CA MET A 101 2.19 -2.03 3.71
C MET A 101 3.09 -1.06 2.96
N ASN A 102 2.49 -0.06 2.35
CA ASN A 102 3.17 0.96 1.57
C ASN A 102 3.32 2.24 2.40
N LEU A 103 4.55 2.73 2.62
CA LEU A 103 4.83 3.89 3.47
C LEU A 103 4.16 5.16 2.95
N ARG A 104 4.19 5.42 1.65
CA ARG A 104 3.58 6.64 1.11
C ARG A 104 2.06 6.68 1.27
N SER A 105 1.40 5.54 1.51
CA SER A 105 -0.04 5.52 1.79
C SER A 105 -0.43 6.27 3.07
N PHE A 106 0.53 6.51 3.96
CA PHE A 106 0.33 7.27 5.20
C PHE A 106 0.48 8.77 5.03
N ASP A 107 1.01 9.24 3.90
CA ASP A 107 1.16 10.67 3.61
C ASP A 107 -0.16 11.33 3.21
N ALA A 108 -0.20 12.66 3.38
CA ALA A 108 -1.35 13.49 3.06
C ALA A 108 -1.72 13.47 1.57
N ASP A 109 -0.74 13.41 0.67
CA ASP A 109 -0.98 13.37 -0.78
C ASP A 109 -1.77 12.12 -1.18
N TRP A 110 -1.50 10.98 -0.52
CA TRP A 110 -2.26 9.74 -0.72
C TRP A 110 -3.59 9.70 0.03
N ILE A 111 -3.63 10.20 1.28
CA ILE A 111 -4.86 10.25 2.09
C ILE A 111 -5.94 11.12 1.43
N TYR A 112 -5.52 12.22 0.80
CA TYR A 112 -6.42 13.15 0.10
C TYR A 112 -6.34 13.05 -1.44
N SER A 113 -5.80 11.95 -1.97
CA SER A 113 -5.63 11.72 -3.41
C SER A 113 -6.95 11.72 -4.19
N LYS A 114 -6.88 12.13 -5.45
CA LYS A 114 -7.98 11.95 -6.42
C LYS A 114 -8.33 10.47 -6.63
N LEU A 115 -7.37 9.57 -6.40
CA LEU A 115 -7.57 8.12 -6.50
C LEU A 115 -8.53 7.57 -5.44
N GLU A 116 -8.73 8.30 -4.33
CA GLU A 116 -9.73 7.90 -3.31
C GLU A 116 -11.15 7.85 -3.87
N THR A 117 -11.54 8.75 -4.79
CA THR A 117 -12.89 8.76 -5.37
C THR A 117 -13.25 7.44 -6.05
N PRO A 118 -12.50 6.93 -7.05
CA PRO A 118 -12.81 5.66 -7.69
C PRO A 118 -12.68 4.46 -6.74
N LEU A 119 -11.75 4.51 -5.78
CA LEU A 119 -11.61 3.48 -4.76
C LEU A 119 -12.84 3.42 -3.85
N GLN A 120 -13.25 4.54 -3.28
CA GLN A 120 -14.42 4.63 -2.41
C GLN A 120 -15.71 4.28 -3.17
N LYS A 121 -15.84 4.69 -4.44
CA LYS A 121 -16.95 4.27 -5.31
C LYS A 121 -17.02 2.75 -5.40
N SER A 122 -15.89 2.08 -5.61
CA SER A 122 -15.85 0.61 -5.74
C SER A 122 -16.14 -0.12 -4.42
N MET A 123 -16.11 0.57 -3.28
CA MET A 123 -16.34 -0.01 -1.96
C MET A 123 -17.71 0.32 -1.36
N VAL A 124 -18.44 1.31 -1.93
CA VAL A 124 -19.67 1.80 -1.28
C VAL A 124 -20.72 0.72 -1.11
N LEU A 125 -20.87 -0.17 -2.08
CA LEU A 125 -21.84 -1.28 -2.01
C LEU A 125 -21.46 -2.35 -0.99
N LEU A 126 -20.18 -2.41 -0.59
CA LEU A 126 -19.64 -3.35 0.38
C LEU A 126 -19.66 -2.82 1.82
N LYS A 127 -20.18 -1.61 2.06
CA LYS A 127 -20.29 -1.03 3.41
C LYS A 127 -21.25 -1.84 4.28
N PRO A 128 -21.08 -1.81 5.63
CA PRO A 128 -21.91 -2.60 6.56
C PRO A 128 -23.31 -2.00 6.81
N TYR A 129 -23.92 -1.46 5.76
CA TYR A 129 -25.27 -0.92 5.80
C TYR A 129 -26.21 -1.79 4.97
N PRO A 130 -27.54 -1.60 5.12
CA PRO A 130 -28.50 -2.28 4.25
C PRO A 130 -28.19 -2.07 2.76
N PRO A 131 -28.20 -3.11 1.92
CA PRO A 131 -27.82 -3.00 0.51
C PRO A 131 -28.49 -1.87 -0.27
N LEU A 132 -29.79 -1.65 -0.06
CA LEU A 132 -30.51 -0.54 -0.70
C LEU A 132 -29.99 0.83 -0.25
N PHE A 133 -29.59 1.00 1.03
CA PHE A 133 -28.99 2.24 1.50
C PHE A 133 -27.61 2.47 0.85
N ASN A 134 -26.80 1.42 0.72
CA ASN A 134 -25.55 1.51 -0.02
C ASN A 134 -25.77 1.92 -1.48
N ARG A 135 -26.83 1.42 -2.11
CA ARG A 135 -27.21 1.79 -3.47
C ARG A 135 -27.61 3.27 -3.58
N LEU A 136 -28.31 3.79 -2.58
CA LEU A 136 -28.64 5.22 -2.50
C LEU A 136 -27.36 6.06 -2.32
N LEU A 137 -26.45 5.65 -1.43
CA LEU A 137 -25.13 6.31 -1.29
C LEU A 137 -24.35 6.33 -2.61
N LEU A 138 -24.39 5.25 -3.38
CA LEU A 138 -23.78 5.20 -4.71
C LEU A 138 -24.44 6.20 -5.66
N SER A 139 -25.77 6.25 -5.71
CA SER A 139 -26.52 7.14 -6.60
C SER A 139 -26.29 8.62 -6.29
N PHE A 140 -26.22 8.98 -5.02
CA PHE A 140 -26.01 10.36 -4.56
C PHE A 140 -24.53 10.73 -4.37
N ARG A 141 -23.59 9.92 -4.89
CA ARG A 141 -22.14 10.13 -4.71
C ARG A 141 -21.71 10.29 -3.24
N GLY A 142 -22.39 9.61 -2.32
CA GLY A 142 -22.04 9.61 -0.89
C GLY A 142 -20.70 8.96 -0.56
N TYR A 143 -19.88 8.65 -1.54
CA TYR A 143 -18.52 8.14 -1.47
C TYR A 143 -17.45 9.21 -1.72
N ASP A 144 -17.83 10.36 -2.30
CA ASP A 144 -16.91 11.46 -2.59
C ASP A 144 -17.58 12.81 -2.27
N ILE A 145 -17.20 13.36 -1.13
CA ILE A 145 -17.72 14.64 -0.63
C ILE A 145 -16.75 15.81 -0.83
N LYS A 146 -15.58 15.55 -1.44
CA LYS A 146 -14.52 16.55 -1.63
C LYS A 146 -14.24 16.76 -3.11
N ASN A 147 -14.19 18.03 -3.51
CA ASN A 147 -13.71 18.42 -4.85
C ASN A 147 -12.17 18.57 -4.85
N ASP A 148 -11.58 18.65 -6.04
CA ASP A 148 -10.12 18.74 -6.22
C ASP A 148 -9.49 19.92 -5.48
N LYS A 149 -10.12 21.10 -5.52
CA LYS A 149 -9.61 22.30 -4.82
C LYS A 149 -9.56 22.10 -3.31
N GLU A 150 -10.55 21.42 -2.76
CA GLU A 150 -10.58 21.13 -1.33
C GLU A 150 -9.54 20.07 -0.95
N ARG A 151 -9.32 19.06 -1.80
CA ARG A 151 -8.25 18.06 -1.63
C ARG A 151 -6.87 18.73 -1.60
N GLU A 152 -6.56 19.55 -2.62
CA GLU A 152 -5.31 20.28 -2.69
C GLU A 152 -5.09 21.21 -1.48
N LYS A 153 -6.14 21.90 -1.06
CA LYS A 153 -6.09 22.74 0.14
C LYS A 153 -5.77 21.91 1.39
N GLN A 154 -6.34 20.72 1.53
CA GLN A 154 -6.09 19.86 2.67
C GLN A 154 -4.66 19.31 2.66
N VAL A 155 -4.17 18.83 1.51
CA VAL A 155 -2.77 18.39 1.35
C VAL A 155 -1.80 19.50 1.74
N LYS A 156 -1.92 20.68 1.12
CA LYS A 156 -1.07 21.84 1.43
C LYS A 156 -1.16 22.28 2.89
N SER A 157 -2.37 22.24 3.46
CA SER A 157 -2.58 22.59 4.88
C SER A 157 -1.93 21.57 5.81
N HIS A 158 -1.93 20.29 5.45
CA HIS A 158 -1.29 19.24 6.20
C HIS A 158 0.24 19.41 6.17
N TRP A 159 0.84 19.52 4.99
CA TRP A 159 2.28 19.72 4.81
C TRP A 159 2.83 20.96 5.53
N LYS A 160 2.03 22.04 5.66
CA LYS A 160 2.44 23.24 6.42
C LYS A 160 2.36 23.07 7.93
N ARG A 161 1.44 22.27 8.42
CA ARG A 161 1.19 22.10 9.86
C ARG A 161 2.00 20.99 10.50
N GLU A 162 2.27 19.96 9.75
CA GLU A 162 3.05 18.82 10.23
C GLU A 162 4.51 19.24 10.42
N LYS A 163 4.95 19.22 11.68
CA LYS A 163 6.34 19.56 12.00
C LYS A 163 7.20 18.31 11.90
N LEU A 164 8.33 18.45 11.22
CA LEU A 164 9.37 17.44 11.13
C LEU A 164 10.37 17.63 12.26
N PHE A 165 10.72 16.54 12.94
CA PHE A 165 11.69 16.55 14.03
C PHE A 165 12.90 15.70 13.64
N PHE A 166 14.07 16.32 13.78
CA PHE A 166 15.37 15.68 13.56
C PHE A 166 16.19 15.75 14.85
N PRO A 167 17.12 14.80 15.09
CA PRO A 167 18.01 14.86 16.26
C PRO A 167 19.13 15.90 16.14
N TYR A 168 19.09 16.74 15.12
CA TYR A 168 20.04 17.82 14.80
C TYR A 168 19.30 18.98 14.13
N GLU A 169 19.96 20.13 14.04
CA GLU A 169 19.38 21.28 13.34
C GLU A 169 19.24 21.02 11.85
N PHE A 170 18.07 21.31 11.33
CA PHE A 170 17.76 21.30 9.91
C PHE A 170 17.05 22.61 9.54
N HIS A 171 17.36 23.15 8.39
CA HIS A 171 16.93 24.50 7.99
C HIS A 171 15.43 24.64 7.67
N VAL A 172 14.70 23.53 7.55
CA VAL A 172 13.24 23.49 7.37
C VAL A 172 12.60 22.53 8.36
N ASN A 173 11.34 22.76 8.70
CA ASN A 173 10.63 21.98 9.71
C ASN A 173 9.27 21.43 9.26
N ASN A 174 8.95 21.54 7.97
CA ASN A 174 7.76 20.95 7.38
C ASN A 174 7.98 20.66 5.88
N ALA A 175 7.18 19.76 5.30
CA ALA A 175 7.32 19.33 3.92
C ALA A 175 7.09 20.46 2.92
N TYR A 176 6.18 21.39 3.20
CA TYR A 176 5.88 22.49 2.30
C TYR A 176 7.05 23.47 2.12
N ASP A 177 7.68 23.86 3.21
CA ASP A 177 8.84 24.77 3.18
C ASP A 177 10.05 24.06 2.55
N TRP A 178 10.21 22.75 2.79
CA TRP A 178 11.27 21.96 2.19
C TRP A 178 11.10 21.82 0.67
N ASP A 179 9.90 21.48 0.20
CA ASP A 179 9.57 21.43 -1.22
C ASP A 179 9.85 22.80 -1.90
N THR A 180 9.41 23.89 -1.26
CA THR A 180 9.65 25.26 -1.75
C THR A 180 11.15 25.58 -1.81
N TYR A 181 11.91 25.20 -0.80
CA TYR A 181 13.35 25.40 -0.76
C TYR A 181 14.05 24.64 -1.90
N LEU A 182 13.72 23.34 -2.08
CA LEU A 182 14.32 22.55 -3.14
C LEU A 182 13.92 23.04 -4.54
N CYS A 183 12.68 23.44 -4.74
CA CYS A 183 12.22 24.03 -6.00
C CYS A 183 13.03 25.29 -6.38
N ASN A 184 13.39 26.12 -5.39
CA ASN A 184 14.14 27.36 -5.60
C ASN A 184 15.64 27.13 -5.78
N THR A 185 16.25 26.21 -5.04
CA THR A 185 17.69 25.92 -5.09
C THR A 185 18.06 24.95 -6.20
N GLY A 186 17.17 24.02 -6.49
CA GLY A 186 17.30 22.99 -7.52
C GLY A 186 18.35 21.91 -7.23
N VAL A 187 18.15 20.77 -7.86
CA VAL A 187 19.18 19.73 -8.00
C VAL A 187 20.11 20.14 -9.14
N LYS A 188 21.41 19.96 -8.94
CA LYS A 188 22.42 20.35 -9.94
C LYS A 188 22.97 19.14 -10.67
N ASN A 189 23.27 19.33 -11.96
CA ASN A 189 24.08 18.40 -12.74
C ASN A 189 25.54 18.42 -12.23
N PRO A 190 26.39 17.44 -12.61
CA PRO A 190 27.81 17.45 -12.27
C PRO A 190 28.57 18.70 -12.74
N ASP A 191 28.11 19.35 -13.78
CA ASP A 191 28.68 20.62 -14.31
C ASP A 191 28.16 21.88 -13.58
N GLY A 192 27.31 21.70 -12.53
CA GLY A 192 26.73 22.80 -11.76
C GLY A 192 25.47 23.43 -12.35
N THR A 193 25.05 23.05 -13.55
CA THR A 193 23.82 23.54 -14.16
C THR A 193 22.57 23.01 -13.45
N TYR A 194 21.48 23.76 -13.50
CA TYR A 194 20.19 23.35 -12.93
C TYR A 194 19.60 22.17 -13.72
N ASN A 195 19.13 21.15 -13.00
CA ASN A 195 18.41 20.03 -13.60
C ASN A 195 16.95 20.04 -13.17
N GLN A 196 16.07 20.47 -14.06
CA GLN A 196 14.64 20.57 -13.78
C GLN A 196 14.02 19.21 -13.45
N GLY A 197 14.29 18.16 -14.23
CA GLY A 197 13.68 16.84 -14.03
C GLY A 197 14.09 16.22 -12.69
N LEU A 198 15.37 16.33 -12.31
CA LEU A 198 15.83 15.85 -11.00
C LEU A 198 15.29 16.71 -9.86
N THR A 199 15.09 18.01 -10.07
CA THR A 199 14.46 18.89 -9.06
C THR A 199 13.01 18.50 -8.83
N GLU A 200 12.23 18.32 -9.91
CA GLU A 200 10.84 17.87 -9.82
C GLU A 200 10.72 16.52 -9.12
N LEU A 201 11.60 15.57 -9.43
CA LEU A 201 11.65 14.28 -8.78
C LEU A 201 12.02 14.41 -7.30
N GLY A 202 13.01 15.23 -6.94
CA GLY A 202 13.39 15.53 -5.55
C GLY A 202 12.22 16.14 -4.77
N CYS A 203 11.55 17.14 -5.35
CA CYS A 203 10.34 17.72 -4.78
C CYS A 203 9.25 16.67 -4.57
N HIS A 204 9.15 15.70 -5.47
CA HIS A 204 8.20 14.61 -5.32
C HIS A 204 8.57 13.67 -4.17
N TYR A 205 9.85 13.32 -3.99
CA TYR A 205 10.32 12.57 -2.81
C TYR A 205 9.99 13.29 -1.50
N ILE A 206 10.20 14.61 -1.43
CA ILE A 206 9.85 15.40 -0.24
C ILE A 206 8.35 15.32 0.04
N LYS A 207 7.50 15.56 -0.96
CA LYS A 207 6.04 15.52 -0.81
C LYS A 207 5.54 14.16 -0.35
N THR A 208 6.19 13.09 -0.80
CA THR A 208 5.78 11.71 -0.53
C THR A 208 6.28 11.17 0.80
N TYR A 209 7.47 11.60 1.27
CA TYR A 209 8.13 10.95 2.41
C TYR A 209 8.55 11.90 3.55
N ALA A 210 8.48 13.23 3.36
CA ALA A 210 8.79 14.17 4.42
C ALA A 210 7.63 14.32 5.40
N PHE A 211 7.33 13.28 6.15
CA PHE A 211 6.30 13.23 7.18
C PHE A 211 6.69 12.29 8.32
N GLN A 212 6.01 12.46 9.45
CA GLN A 212 6.08 11.56 10.59
C GLN A 212 4.69 11.01 10.90
N ILE A 213 4.56 9.68 11.02
CA ILE A 213 3.26 9.05 11.25
C ILE A 213 2.72 9.42 12.63
N ASP A 214 1.63 10.19 12.67
CA ASP A 214 0.83 10.39 13.88
C ASP A 214 -0.03 9.15 14.13
N THR A 215 0.36 8.33 15.08
CA THR A 215 -0.33 7.07 15.38
C THR A 215 -1.74 7.25 15.95
N ASN A 216 -2.10 8.45 16.41
CA ASN A 216 -3.42 8.74 16.98
C ASN A 216 -4.41 9.21 15.90
N ASN A 217 -3.93 9.97 14.90
CA ASN A 217 -4.81 10.66 13.95
C ASN A 217 -4.67 10.16 12.51
N ASN A 218 -3.62 9.41 12.17
CA ASN A 218 -3.44 8.92 10.81
C ASN A 218 -4.48 7.83 10.48
N PRO A 219 -5.32 8.02 9.44
CA PRO A 219 -6.38 7.07 9.11
C PRO A 219 -5.85 5.70 8.70
N ARG A 220 -4.66 5.61 8.12
CA ARG A 220 -4.06 4.32 7.72
C ARG A 220 -3.64 3.47 8.91
N ILE A 221 -3.20 4.10 10.02
CA ILE A 221 -2.96 3.39 11.28
C ILE A 221 -4.24 2.71 11.76
N LYS A 222 -5.36 3.44 11.77
CA LYS A 222 -6.67 2.89 12.14
C LYS A 222 -7.09 1.75 11.21
N ASP A 223 -6.85 1.89 9.91
CA ASP A 223 -7.18 0.87 8.92
C ASP A 223 -6.37 -0.42 9.14
N PHE A 224 -5.04 -0.31 9.35
CA PHE A 224 -4.18 -1.47 9.67
C PHE A 224 -4.55 -2.09 11.02
N ASP A 225 -4.85 -1.30 12.05
CA ASP A 225 -5.32 -1.80 13.35
C ASP A 225 -6.63 -2.60 13.20
N ASN A 226 -7.56 -2.13 12.36
CA ASN A 226 -8.79 -2.86 12.06
C ASN A 226 -8.52 -4.20 11.34
N ILE A 227 -7.51 -4.26 10.44
CA ILE A 227 -7.07 -5.51 9.82
C ILE A 227 -6.51 -6.47 10.89
N VAL A 228 -5.71 -5.97 11.83
CA VAL A 228 -5.20 -6.79 12.95
C VAL A 228 -6.34 -7.38 13.79
N LEU A 229 -7.33 -6.56 14.13
CA LEU A 229 -8.51 -7.02 14.88
C LEU A 229 -9.32 -8.06 14.10
N LEU A 230 -9.49 -7.84 12.79
CA LEU A 230 -10.19 -8.78 11.91
C LEU A 230 -9.44 -10.10 11.80
N ALA A 231 -8.11 -10.07 11.65
CA ALA A 231 -7.28 -11.28 11.60
C ALA A 231 -7.35 -12.07 12.91
N LYS A 232 -7.31 -11.40 14.06
CA LYS A 232 -7.50 -12.04 15.38
C LYS A 232 -8.87 -12.70 15.49
N LYS A 233 -9.94 -12.00 15.07
CA LYS A 233 -11.31 -12.52 15.09
C LYS A 233 -11.45 -13.81 14.26
N ASN A 234 -10.82 -13.85 13.07
CA ASN A 234 -10.92 -14.98 12.15
C ASN A 234 -9.80 -16.02 12.35
N HIS A 235 -8.95 -15.86 13.35
CA HIS A 235 -7.80 -16.75 13.62
C HIS A 235 -6.84 -16.87 12.42
N TRP A 236 -6.63 -15.79 11.67
CA TRP A 236 -5.68 -15.74 10.58
C TRP A 236 -4.28 -15.40 11.08
N ASN A 237 -3.27 -16.06 10.55
CA ASN A 237 -1.91 -15.55 10.60
C ASN A 237 -1.84 -14.29 9.74
N LEU A 238 -1.39 -13.19 10.30
CA LEU A 238 -1.28 -11.92 9.59
C LEU A 238 0.18 -11.57 9.35
N VAL A 239 0.49 -11.30 8.10
CA VAL A 239 1.82 -10.86 7.64
C VAL A 239 1.67 -9.51 6.96
N PHE A 240 2.39 -8.50 7.43
CA PHE A 240 2.51 -7.24 6.72
C PHE A 240 3.80 -7.25 5.90
N ASN A 241 3.66 -7.12 4.59
CA ASN A 241 4.77 -6.93 3.66
C ASN A 241 5.02 -5.42 3.51
N LEU A 242 5.94 -4.87 4.33
CA LEU A 242 6.38 -3.49 4.19
C LEU A 242 7.27 -3.39 2.95
N LEU A 243 6.86 -2.55 2.01
CA LEU A 243 7.48 -2.45 0.69
C LEU A 243 8.86 -1.78 0.72
N GLY A 244 9.67 -2.11 -0.28
CA GLY A 244 10.95 -1.46 -0.53
C GLY A 244 10.77 -0.06 -1.11
N GLU A 245 11.58 0.88 -0.62
CA GLU A 245 11.63 2.25 -1.10
C GLU A 245 12.98 2.54 -1.73
N ASN A 246 13.03 3.41 -2.73
CA ASN A 246 14.28 3.76 -3.37
C ASN A 246 15.10 4.74 -2.49
N ILE A 247 15.68 4.20 -1.42
CA ILE A 247 16.44 4.95 -0.40
C ILE A 247 17.66 5.65 -1.00
N GLN A 248 18.35 4.97 -1.93
CA GLN A 248 19.51 5.55 -2.58
C GLN A 248 19.11 6.79 -3.37
N ARG A 249 18.06 6.69 -4.19
CA ARG A 249 17.60 7.81 -5.01
C ARG A 249 17.03 8.96 -4.16
N ALA A 250 16.32 8.63 -3.09
CA ALA A 250 15.87 9.62 -2.11
C ALA A 250 17.05 10.41 -1.52
N ALA A 251 18.10 9.71 -1.07
CA ALA A 251 19.30 10.34 -0.51
C ALA A 251 20.03 11.25 -1.52
N GLU A 252 20.17 10.79 -2.75
CA GLU A 252 20.85 11.54 -3.82
C GLU A 252 20.14 12.88 -4.13
N LEU A 253 18.81 12.90 -4.11
CA LEU A 253 18.02 14.06 -4.53
C LEU A 253 17.66 15.01 -3.40
N THR A 254 17.45 14.49 -2.19
CA THR A 254 16.87 15.26 -1.07
C THR A 254 17.71 15.24 0.20
N GLY A 255 18.82 14.50 0.20
CA GLY A 255 19.68 14.36 1.36
C GLY A 255 19.26 13.23 2.32
N LYS A 256 20.04 13.08 3.37
CA LYS A 256 19.85 12.03 4.41
C LYS A 256 18.61 12.23 5.26
N GLU A 257 18.05 13.42 5.27
CA GLU A 257 16.94 13.82 6.13
C GLU A 257 15.63 13.14 5.71
N VAL A 258 15.32 13.03 4.40
CA VAL A 258 14.17 12.25 3.92
C VAL A 258 14.35 10.78 4.26
N VAL A 259 15.56 10.24 4.06
CA VAL A 259 15.87 8.85 4.42
C VAL A 259 15.68 8.60 5.93
N TYR A 260 16.10 9.57 6.77
CA TYR A 260 15.85 9.50 8.22
C TYR A 260 14.37 9.36 8.54
N LEU A 261 13.50 10.17 7.91
CA LEU A 261 12.05 10.11 8.12
C LEU A 261 11.44 8.79 7.63
N ILE A 262 11.86 8.32 6.45
CA ILE A 262 11.45 7.01 5.91
C ILE A 262 11.76 5.90 6.92
N LYS A 263 13.01 5.84 7.41
CA LYS A 263 13.46 4.83 8.38
C LYS A 263 12.75 4.96 9.73
N GLN A 264 12.52 6.18 10.21
CA GLN A 264 11.77 6.43 11.44
C GLN A 264 10.33 5.90 11.34
N ASN A 265 9.64 6.17 10.24
CA ASN A 265 8.29 5.66 10.00
C ASN A 265 8.28 4.13 9.89
N ARG A 266 9.23 3.52 9.18
CA ARG A 266 9.43 2.07 9.12
C ARG A 266 9.58 1.48 10.52
N ASP A 267 10.49 2.01 11.32
CA ASP A 267 10.78 1.51 12.68
C ASP A 267 9.56 1.58 13.59
N LEU A 268 8.80 2.67 13.49
CA LEU A 268 7.53 2.85 14.19
C LEU A 268 6.52 1.75 13.83
N LEU A 269 6.31 1.49 12.54
CA LEU A 269 5.36 0.50 12.07
C LEU A 269 5.78 -0.93 12.43
N VAL A 270 7.05 -1.28 12.21
CA VAL A 270 7.60 -2.59 12.58
C VAL A 270 7.44 -2.83 14.08
N LYS A 271 7.81 -1.85 14.93
CA LYS A 271 7.68 -1.95 16.37
C LYS A 271 6.21 -2.08 16.81
N ARG A 272 5.31 -1.29 16.19
CA ARG A 272 3.87 -1.31 16.53
C ARG A 272 3.26 -2.68 16.26
N TYR A 273 3.43 -3.20 15.06
CA TYR A 273 2.71 -4.39 14.63
C TYR A 273 3.33 -5.69 15.11
N ASN A 274 4.65 -5.78 15.27
CA ASN A 274 5.29 -6.93 15.92
C ASN A 274 4.79 -7.12 17.36
N LYS A 275 4.57 -6.05 18.13
CA LYS A 275 3.97 -6.11 19.47
C LYS A 275 2.53 -6.65 19.47
N ASN A 276 1.82 -6.53 18.34
CA ASN A 276 0.45 -7.01 18.19
C ASN A 276 0.37 -8.46 17.68
N GLY A 277 1.50 -9.17 17.58
CA GLY A 277 1.57 -10.56 17.12
C GLY A 277 1.45 -10.69 15.59
N VAL A 278 1.68 -9.63 14.84
CA VAL A 278 1.75 -9.63 13.37
C VAL A 278 3.20 -9.87 12.95
N ILE A 279 3.43 -10.65 11.91
CA ILE A 279 4.74 -10.77 11.30
C ILE A 279 4.91 -9.59 10.34
N VAL A 280 5.85 -8.68 10.65
CA VAL A 280 6.20 -7.61 9.71
C VAL A 280 7.45 -8.01 8.96
N VAL A 281 7.31 -8.17 7.65
CA VAL A 281 8.41 -8.41 6.71
C VAL A 281 8.90 -7.06 6.23
N ASP A 282 10.08 -6.69 6.69
CA ASP A 282 10.70 -5.40 6.35
C ASP A 282 11.52 -5.53 5.06
N ASN A 283 10.96 -5.03 3.96
CA ASN A 283 11.64 -4.97 2.66
C ASN A 283 12.16 -3.57 2.32
N LEU A 284 12.17 -2.62 3.27
CA LEU A 284 12.47 -1.20 2.98
C LEU A 284 13.71 -1.01 2.12
N GLU A 285 14.79 -1.72 2.41
CA GLU A 285 16.10 -1.59 1.74
C GLU A 285 16.46 -2.83 0.90
N THR A 286 15.47 -3.68 0.57
CA THR A 286 15.71 -4.94 -0.14
C THR A 286 15.99 -4.74 -1.64
N VAL A 287 15.41 -3.71 -2.25
CA VAL A 287 15.47 -3.49 -3.70
C VAL A 287 16.52 -2.44 -4.03
N ASN A 288 17.45 -2.78 -4.90
CA ASN A 288 18.48 -1.86 -5.38
C ASN A 288 17.89 -0.80 -6.32
N ASN A 289 18.54 0.37 -6.40
CA ASN A 289 18.09 1.51 -7.20
C ASN A 289 17.82 1.18 -8.69
N ASP A 290 18.65 0.33 -9.30
CA ASP A 290 18.51 -0.09 -10.70
C ASP A 290 17.32 -1.04 -10.97
N GLN A 291 16.69 -1.54 -9.91
CA GLN A 291 15.55 -2.44 -9.97
C GLN A 291 14.19 -1.75 -9.82
N TYR A 292 14.14 -0.42 -9.70
CA TYR A 292 12.90 0.32 -9.75
C TYR A 292 12.50 0.62 -11.20
N LEU A 293 11.24 0.34 -11.55
CA LEU A 293 10.73 0.52 -12.91
C LEU A 293 10.52 1.98 -13.27
N ASP A 294 10.07 2.78 -12.30
CA ASP A 294 9.75 4.19 -12.47
C ASP A 294 10.94 5.05 -12.06
N VAL A 295 11.72 5.49 -13.04
CA VAL A 295 12.93 6.29 -12.79
C VAL A 295 12.66 7.78 -12.53
N ASN A 296 11.47 8.26 -12.92
CA ASN A 296 11.05 9.67 -12.81
C ASN A 296 9.91 9.88 -11.81
N TRP A 297 9.61 8.87 -11.00
CA TRP A 297 8.51 8.90 -10.04
C TRP A 297 8.83 8.08 -8.81
N THR A 298 8.22 8.38 -7.67
CA THR A 298 8.29 7.54 -6.48
C THR A 298 7.27 6.43 -6.60
N SER A 299 7.73 5.19 -6.75
CA SER A 299 6.85 4.02 -6.79
C SER A 299 7.56 2.79 -6.26
N GLU A 300 6.79 1.85 -5.78
CA GLU A 300 7.24 0.52 -5.34
C GLU A 300 7.04 -0.51 -6.46
N HIS A 301 7.29 -0.10 -7.71
CA HIS A 301 7.28 -0.98 -8.88
C HIS A 301 8.68 -1.50 -9.15
N TYR A 302 8.85 -2.82 -9.05
CA TYR A 302 10.16 -3.44 -9.13
C TYR A 302 10.33 -4.25 -10.41
N GLY A 303 11.56 -4.24 -10.95
CA GLY A 303 12.00 -5.17 -11.97
C GLY A 303 12.05 -6.61 -11.45
N GLU A 304 12.28 -7.56 -12.34
CA GLU A 304 12.26 -8.99 -12.06
C GLU A 304 13.11 -9.38 -10.84
N ILE A 305 14.35 -8.87 -10.75
CA ILE A 305 15.26 -9.15 -9.63
C ILE A 305 14.72 -8.59 -8.32
N GLY A 306 14.19 -7.35 -8.35
CA GLY A 306 13.59 -6.71 -7.18
C GLY A 306 12.35 -7.46 -6.67
N ARG A 307 11.45 -7.87 -7.59
CA ARG A 307 10.27 -8.68 -7.24
C ARG A 307 10.67 -10.01 -6.61
N ASN A 308 11.66 -10.70 -7.20
CA ASN A 308 12.17 -11.96 -6.65
C ASN A 308 12.77 -11.78 -5.26
N ALA A 309 13.54 -10.72 -5.02
CA ALA A 309 14.13 -10.44 -3.72
C ALA A 309 13.04 -10.22 -2.64
N VAL A 310 12.03 -9.39 -2.92
CA VAL A 310 10.89 -9.17 -2.03
C VAL A 310 10.13 -10.47 -1.78
N ALA A 311 9.83 -11.23 -2.84
CA ALA A 311 9.10 -12.49 -2.73
C ALA A 311 9.85 -13.52 -1.86
N LYS A 312 11.17 -13.63 -2.01
CA LYS A 312 12.01 -14.52 -1.22
C LYS A 312 11.97 -14.22 0.27
N ILE A 313 12.10 -12.94 0.65
CA ILE A 313 12.07 -12.53 2.08
C ILE A 313 10.69 -12.80 2.69
N VAL A 314 9.60 -12.55 1.94
CA VAL A 314 8.25 -12.89 2.37
C VAL A 314 8.11 -14.41 2.53
N ALA A 315 8.60 -15.20 1.55
CA ALA A 315 8.55 -16.66 1.62
C ALA A 315 9.35 -17.22 2.80
N ASP A 316 10.53 -16.69 3.10
CA ASP A 316 11.33 -17.08 4.26
C ASP A 316 10.60 -16.78 5.60
N SER A 317 9.82 -15.72 5.63
CA SER A 317 8.98 -15.41 6.78
C SER A 317 7.79 -16.38 6.91
N LEU A 318 7.16 -16.75 5.80
CA LEU A 318 6.08 -17.75 5.77
C LEU A 318 6.58 -19.17 6.08
N ARG A 319 7.83 -19.49 5.80
CA ARG A 319 8.46 -20.76 6.18
C ARG A 319 8.34 -21.06 7.67
N LYS A 320 8.27 -20.03 8.52
CA LYS A 320 8.06 -20.19 9.97
C LYS A 320 6.65 -20.72 10.29
N ILE A 321 5.68 -20.44 9.42
CA ILE A 321 4.28 -20.90 9.56
C ILE A 321 4.09 -22.25 8.85
N TYR A 322 4.72 -22.41 7.67
CA TYR A 322 4.57 -23.56 6.77
C TYR A 322 5.92 -24.24 6.47
N PRO A 323 6.62 -24.79 7.49
CA PRO A 323 7.97 -25.34 7.29
C PRO A 323 8.01 -26.61 6.43
N LYS A 324 6.90 -27.37 6.37
CA LYS A 324 6.81 -28.62 5.61
C LYS A 324 6.45 -28.40 4.14
N GLU A 325 5.79 -27.29 3.84
CA GLU A 325 5.30 -26.90 2.53
C GLU A 325 6.31 -26.06 1.75
N TYR A 326 7.33 -25.55 2.44
CA TYR A 326 8.36 -24.70 1.86
C TYR A 326 9.35 -25.50 1.01
N VAL A 327 9.58 -25.04 -0.23
CA VAL A 327 10.59 -25.55 -1.16
C VAL A 327 11.53 -24.41 -1.53
N ASP A 328 12.84 -24.62 -1.34
CA ASP A 328 13.82 -23.62 -1.76
C ASP A 328 14.07 -23.75 -3.28
N ILE A 329 13.52 -22.78 -4.02
CA ILE A 329 13.65 -22.70 -5.49
C ILE A 329 14.76 -21.73 -5.94
N SER A 330 15.54 -21.18 -5.02
CA SER A 330 16.64 -20.22 -5.30
C SER A 330 17.94 -20.89 -5.74
N LYS A 331 17.93 -22.22 -5.91
CA LYS A 331 19.10 -23.02 -6.33
C LYS A 331 19.12 -23.29 -7.80
#